data_ba45cade45236e76d9c78bda9941ad82
#
_entry.id   ba45cade45236e76d9c78bda9941ad82
#
_cell.length_a   1.000
_cell.length_b   1.000
_cell.length_c   1.000
_cell.angle_alpha   90.00
_cell.angle_beta   90.00
_cell.angle_gamma   90.00
#
_symmetry.space_group_name_H-M   'P 1'
#
loop_
_entity.id
_entity.type
_entity.pdbx_description
1 polymer ?
#
loop_
_entity_poly.entity_id
_entity_poly.type
_entity_poly.pdbx_seq_one_letter_code
_entity_poly.pdbx_strand_id
1 'polypeptide(L)'
;MKKLLKFASVLLFVAVLTSCTAYKSVPYLQNVDQVELEKKPLYDAKIMPKDLLTITVNTTDPEAAAPFNLTVQTVLNAQSKSTYSQPALMMYLVDNEGMIDFPVLGRLKVGDLTKTQAEELIRQGLKPYLKEVPIVNVRMANYKISVLGEVARPGTFSISNEKVNIFEALALAGDMTVWGVREDVKLIREDSNGERQVISLNMNDAEVIN
;
A
#
# COMPACT_ATOMS: atom_id res chain seq x y z
N MET A 1 -37.88 -50.16 20.98
CA MET A 1 -37.52 -49.47 19.73
C MET A 1 -38.14 -48.07 19.60
N LYS A 2 -39.47 -47.89 19.69
CA LYS A 2 -40.13 -46.56 19.52
C LYS A 2 -39.71 -45.48 20.53
N LYS A 3 -39.40 -45.83 21.80
CA LYS A 3 -38.91 -44.85 22.81
C LYS A 3 -37.47 -44.42 22.55
N LEU A 4 -36.60 -45.33 22.06
CA LEU A 4 -35.23 -45.02 21.69
C LEU A 4 -35.14 -44.09 20.48
N LEU A 5 -36.03 -44.31 19.48
CA LEU A 5 -36.14 -43.48 18.30
C LEU A 5 -36.60 -42.06 18.63
N LYS A 6 -37.55 -41.88 19.55
CA LYS A 6 -38.00 -40.58 20.03
C LYS A 6 -36.87 -39.85 20.79
N PHE A 7 -36.11 -40.56 21.62
CA PHE A 7 -34.99 -39.96 22.35
C PHE A 7 -33.85 -39.50 21.41
N ALA A 8 -33.54 -40.33 20.40
CA ALA A 8 -32.56 -39.96 19.36
C ALA A 8 -33.02 -38.75 18.52
N SER A 9 -34.32 -38.66 18.20
CA SER A 9 -34.88 -37.51 17.48
C SER A 9 -34.81 -36.21 18.29
N VAL A 10 -35.05 -36.26 19.60
CA VAL A 10 -34.96 -35.10 20.51
C VAL A 10 -33.50 -34.67 20.66
N LEU A 11 -32.56 -35.61 20.77
CA LEU A 11 -31.13 -35.33 20.88
C LEU A 11 -30.59 -34.68 19.60
N LEU A 12 -31.02 -35.15 18.43
CA LEU A 12 -30.69 -34.58 17.13
C LEU A 12 -31.26 -33.18 17.00
N PHE A 13 -32.48 -32.91 17.45
CA PHE A 13 -33.12 -31.59 17.41
C PHE A 13 -32.42 -30.59 18.32
N VAL A 14 -31.98 -31.02 19.52
CA VAL A 14 -31.19 -30.17 20.46
C VAL A 14 -29.83 -29.87 19.88
N ALA A 15 -29.16 -30.81 19.20
CA ALA A 15 -27.86 -30.58 18.57
C ALA A 15 -27.92 -29.53 17.43
N VAL A 16 -29.03 -29.42 16.71
CA VAL A 16 -29.24 -28.43 15.64
C VAL A 16 -29.44 -27.02 16.21
N LEU A 17 -29.96 -26.88 17.44
CA LEU A 17 -30.19 -25.58 18.06
C LEU A 17 -28.93 -24.90 18.63
N THR A 18 -27.81 -25.63 18.77
CA THR A 18 -26.55 -25.08 19.31
C THR A 18 -25.63 -24.48 18.24
N SER A 19 -26.05 -24.44 16.97
CA SER A 19 -25.22 -24.04 15.83
C SER A 19 -25.07 -22.52 15.60
N CYS A 20 -25.58 -21.64 16.48
CA CYS A 20 -25.56 -20.17 16.27
C CYS A 20 -24.51 -19.42 17.06
N THR A 21 -23.24 -19.87 17.06
CA THR A 21 -22.17 -19.13 17.76
C THR A 21 -21.34 -18.21 16.82
N ALA A 22 -21.51 -18.32 15.52
CA ALA A 22 -20.67 -17.60 14.53
C ALA A 22 -20.90 -16.07 14.48
N TYR A 23 -22.05 -15.56 14.96
CA TYR A 23 -22.40 -14.15 14.81
C TYR A 23 -21.55 -13.19 15.69
N LYS A 24 -21.04 -13.65 16.83
CA LYS A 24 -20.31 -12.80 17.79
C LYS A 24 -18.89 -12.44 17.33
N SER A 25 -18.32 -13.15 16.38
CA SER A 25 -16.96 -12.92 15.88
C SER A 25 -16.91 -12.13 14.56
N VAL A 26 -18.07 -11.68 14.05
CA VAL A 26 -18.13 -10.93 12.78
C VAL A 26 -17.87 -9.43 12.93
N PRO A 27 -18.37 -8.73 13.98
CA PRO A 27 -18.14 -7.29 14.09
C PRO A 27 -16.67 -6.95 14.40
N TYR A 28 -16.16 -5.91 13.76
CA TYR A 28 -14.87 -5.30 14.06
C TYR A 28 -14.94 -4.45 15.34
N LEU A 29 -13.79 -4.23 15.98
CA LEU A 29 -13.60 -3.22 17.04
C LEU A 29 -14.64 -3.30 18.17
N GLN A 30 -14.91 -4.50 18.67
CA GLN A 30 -16.02 -4.74 19.61
C GLN A 30 -15.90 -4.01 20.96
N ASN A 31 -14.68 -3.56 21.33
CA ASN A 31 -14.36 -2.89 22.58
C ASN A 31 -13.87 -1.44 22.38
N VAL A 32 -14.27 -0.78 21.29
CA VAL A 32 -13.78 0.57 20.94
C VAL A 32 -14.03 1.62 22.04
N ASP A 33 -15.11 1.49 22.82
CA ASP A 33 -15.42 2.38 23.93
C ASP A 33 -14.48 2.20 25.15
N GLN A 34 -13.66 1.15 25.16
CA GLN A 34 -12.77 0.80 26.28
C GLN A 34 -11.29 1.09 25.95
N VAL A 35 -10.98 1.42 24.70
CA VAL A 35 -9.61 1.65 24.25
C VAL A 35 -9.35 3.15 24.13
N GLU A 36 -8.27 3.59 24.79
CA GLU A 36 -7.77 4.96 24.62
C GLU A 36 -6.92 5.01 23.34
N LEU A 37 -7.33 5.88 22.39
CA LEU A 37 -6.63 6.02 21.12
C LEU A 37 -5.35 6.85 21.31
N GLU A 38 -4.21 6.26 20.99
CA GLU A 38 -2.91 6.93 21.07
C GLU A 38 -2.70 7.87 19.86
N LYS A 39 -2.15 9.07 20.14
CA LYS A 39 -1.65 9.93 19.08
C LYS A 39 -0.29 9.42 18.61
N LYS A 40 -0.25 8.77 17.44
CA LYS A 40 1.00 8.39 16.79
C LYS A 40 1.43 9.44 15.75
N PRO A 41 2.75 9.62 15.55
CA PRO A 41 3.25 10.47 14.48
C PRO A 41 2.72 9.97 13.13
N LEU A 42 2.50 10.91 12.20
CA LEU A 42 2.10 10.55 10.85
C LEU A 42 3.19 9.66 10.22
N TYR A 43 2.75 8.53 9.68
CA TYR A 43 3.64 7.63 8.96
C TYR A 43 3.91 8.17 7.56
N ASP A 44 5.19 8.37 7.23
CA ASP A 44 5.66 8.63 5.88
C ASP A 44 6.36 7.38 5.34
N ALA A 45 5.90 6.90 4.20
CA ALA A 45 6.54 5.78 3.53
C ALA A 45 7.97 6.16 3.12
N LYS A 46 8.91 5.24 3.36
CA LYS A 46 10.29 5.35 2.89
C LYS A 46 10.44 4.69 1.54
N ILE A 47 11.28 5.27 0.71
CA ILE A 47 11.67 4.72 -0.58
C ILE A 47 12.50 3.46 -0.35
N MET A 48 12.12 2.38 -1.01
CA MET A 48 12.76 1.07 -0.87
C MET A 48 13.44 0.64 -2.18
N PRO A 49 14.43 -0.27 -2.13
CA PRO A 49 14.94 -0.92 -3.31
C PRO A 49 13.81 -1.54 -4.14
N LYS A 50 13.88 -1.41 -5.48
CA LYS A 50 12.85 -1.82 -6.44
C LYS A 50 11.60 -0.94 -6.49
N ASP A 51 11.55 0.14 -5.74
CA ASP A 51 10.52 1.15 -5.97
C ASP A 51 10.70 1.84 -7.31
N LEU A 52 9.57 2.17 -7.92
CA LEU A 52 9.51 2.91 -9.18
C LEU A 52 9.04 4.33 -8.89
N LEU A 53 9.92 5.30 -9.11
CA LEU A 53 9.64 6.70 -8.80
C LEU A 53 9.32 7.50 -10.07
N THR A 54 8.33 8.37 -9.99
CA THR A 54 8.16 9.48 -10.93
C THR A 54 8.65 10.76 -10.26
N ILE A 55 9.58 11.45 -10.91
CA ILE A 55 10.18 12.68 -10.39
C ILE A 55 9.90 13.79 -11.40
N THR A 56 9.34 14.90 -10.93
CA THR A 56 9.11 16.10 -11.76
C THR A 56 9.78 17.32 -11.14
N VAL A 57 10.43 18.08 -11.99
CA VAL A 57 11.10 19.34 -11.64
C VAL A 57 10.35 20.46 -12.36
N ASN A 58 9.79 21.39 -11.62
CA ASN A 58 9.05 22.53 -12.16
C ASN A 58 9.73 23.85 -11.76
N THR A 59 9.85 24.75 -12.71
CA THR A 59 10.39 26.10 -12.56
C THR A 59 9.46 27.08 -13.27
N THR A 60 9.64 28.39 -13.06
CA THR A 60 8.89 29.41 -13.81
C THR A 60 9.27 29.42 -15.29
N ASP A 61 10.49 28.98 -15.62
CA ASP A 61 10.96 28.75 -16.98
C ASP A 61 10.95 27.24 -17.32
N PRO A 62 9.96 26.72 -18.07
CA PRO A 62 9.88 25.33 -18.42
C PRO A 62 11.08 24.79 -19.24
N GLU A 63 11.73 25.67 -20.03
CA GLU A 63 12.89 25.27 -20.82
C GLU A 63 14.11 24.97 -19.93
N ALA A 64 14.27 25.72 -18.83
CA ALA A 64 15.29 25.45 -17.84
C ALA A 64 15.07 24.13 -17.09
N ALA A 65 13.83 23.68 -16.94
CA ALA A 65 13.48 22.43 -16.28
C ALA A 65 13.55 21.20 -17.22
N ALA A 66 13.47 21.40 -18.55
CA ALA A 66 13.39 20.33 -19.53
C ALA A 66 14.51 19.26 -19.41
N PRO A 67 15.79 19.59 -19.15
CA PRO A 67 16.86 18.60 -19.01
C PRO A 67 16.67 17.63 -17.84
N PHE A 68 15.87 17.99 -16.83
CA PHE A 68 15.61 17.20 -15.63
C PHE A 68 14.34 16.36 -15.72
N ASN A 69 13.48 16.62 -16.72
CA ASN A 69 12.18 15.95 -16.95
C ASN A 69 12.26 15.07 -18.21
N LEU A 70 13.06 14.00 -18.15
CA LEU A 70 13.18 13.09 -19.27
C LEU A 70 11.84 12.42 -19.60
N THR A 71 11.52 12.39 -20.87
CA THR A 71 10.32 11.72 -21.39
C THR A 71 10.71 10.53 -22.24
N VAL A 72 9.95 9.45 -22.13
CA VAL A 72 10.02 8.31 -23.04
C VAL A 72 8.86 8.39 -24.01
N GLN A 73 9.16 8.15 -25.29
CA GLN A 73 8.12 8.04 -26.31
C GLN A 73 7.41 6.71 -26.12
N THR A 74 6.10 6.75 -25.97
CA THR A 74 5.31 5.51 -25.92
C THR A 74 5.36 4.86 -27.29
N VAL A 75 5.92 3.67 -27.40
CA VAL A 75 5.93 2.89 -28.64
C VAL A 75 4.48 2.50 -28.96
N LEU A 76 3.99 2.93 -30.10
CA LEU A 76 2.65 2.54 -30.58
C LEU A 76 2.64 1.03 -30.81
N ASN A 77 1.85 0.30 -30.03
CA ASN A 77 1.54 -1.09 -30.35
C ASN A 77 0.69 -1.12 -31.63
N ALA A 78 1.01 -2.01 -32.58
CA ALA A 78 0.32 -2.16 -33.85
C ALA A 78 -1.19 -2.45 -33.74
N GLN A 79 -1.66 -2.77 -32.52
CA GLN A 79 -3.07 -3.00 -32.18
C GLN A 79 -3.81 -1.74 -31.70
N SER A 80 -3.12 -0.68 -31.31
CA SER A 80 -3.77 0.58 -30.96
C SER A 80 -3.88 1.46 -32.20
N LYS A 81 -5.11 1.67 -32.69
CA LYS A 81 -5.39 2.58 -33.81
C LYS A 81 -5.20 4.08 -33.48
N SER A 82 -4.55 4.40 -32.37
CA SER A 82 -4.31 5.78 -31.96
C SER A 82 -2.99 6.28 -32.54
N THR A 83 -3.07 7.35 -33.33
CA THR A 83 -1.92 8.03 -33.94
C THR A 83 -1.25 9.05 -33.01
N TYR A 84 -1.76 9.24 -31.80
CA TYR A 84 -1.19 10.17 -30.83
C TYR A 84 -0.48 9.41 -29.72
N SER A 85 0.86 9.47 -29.73
CA SER A 85 1.69 9.09 -28.60
C SER A 85 1.91 10.32 -27.72
N GLN A 86 1.36 10.32 -26.51
CA GLN A 86 1.76 11.32 -25.51
C GLN A 86 3.08 10.90 -24.87
N PRO A 87 4.11 11.76 -24.87
CA PRO A 87 5.32 11.48 -24.14
C PRO A 87 5.00 11.25 -22.65
N ALA A 88 5.42 10.11 -22.11
CA ALA A 88 5.31 9.83 -20.68
C ALA A 88 6.61 10.23 -19.98
N LEU A 89 6.52 10.74 -18.75
CA LEU A 89 7.70 10.98 -17.94
C LEU A 89 8.46 9.67 -17.71
N MET A 90 9.78 9.74 -17.76
CA MET A 90 10.65 8.61 -17.42
C MET A 90 10.45 8.28 -15.93
N MET A 91 10.32 6.99 -15.64
CA MET A 91 10.29 6.50 -14.28
C MET A 91 11.67 6.01 -13.87
N TYR A 92 12.02 6.20 -12.61
CA TYR A 92 13.32 5.85 -12.03
C TYR A 92 13.17 4.62 -11.16
N LEU A 93 13.83 3.53 -11.53
CA LEU A 93 13.88 2.32 -10.71
C LEU A 93 14.98 2.49 -9.65
N VAL A 94 14.63 2.35 -8.38
CA VAL A 94 15.58 2.32 -7.27
C VAL A 94 16.34 0.99 -7.31
N ASP A 95 17.67 1.05 -7.39
CA ASP A 95 18.51 -0.14 -7.42
C ASP A 95 18.62 -0.81 -6.02
N ASN A 96 19.37 -1.94 -5.95
CA ASN A 96 19.53 -2.68 -4.69
C ASN A 96 20.27 -1.89 -3.61
N GLU A 97 21.12 -0.95 -4.03
CA GLU A 97 21.86 -0.05 -3.15
C GLU A 97 21.02 1.17 -2.73
N GLY A 98 19.78 1.29 -3.22
CA GLY A 98 18.88 2.42 -2.96
C GLY A 98 19.24 3.67 -3.77
N MET A 99 19.89 3.50 -4.94
CA MET A 99 20.30 4.60 -5.80
C MET A 99 19.37 4.73 -7.00
N ILE A 100 19.29 5.94 -7.54
CA ILE A 100 18.71 6.21 -8.87
C ILE A 100 19.71 6.98 -9.72
N ASP A 101 19.61 6.84 -11.04
CA ASP A 101 20.37 7.67 -11.99
C ASP A 101 19.50 8.86 -12.41
N PHE A 102 19.78 10.03 -11.83
CA PHE A 102 19.03 11.25 -12.11
C PHE A 102 19.77 12.12 -13.13
N PRO A 103 19.08 12.71 -14.13
CA PRO A 103 19.71 13.56 -15.14
C PRO A 103 20.55 14.67 -14.52
N VAL A 104 21.74 14.93 -15.10
CA VAL A 104 22.68 15.97 -14.67
C VAL A 104 23.30 15.71 -13.29
N LEU A 105 22.56 15.23 -12.30
CA LEU A 105 23.08 14.98 -10.95
C LEU A 105 23.79 13.61 -10.85
N GLY A 106 23.54 12.69 -11.80
CA GLY A 106 24.09 11.33 -11.75
C GLY A 106 23.43 10.45 -10.69
N ARG A 107 24.22 9.60 -10.03
CA ARG A 107 23.72 8.64 -9.04
C ARG A 107 23.37 9.33 -7.72
N LEU A 108 22.12 9.18 -7.28
CA LEU A 108 21.59 9.73 -6.03
C LEU A 108 21.10 8.63 -5.10
N LYS A 109 21.50 8.69 -3.83
CA LYS A 109 21.00 7.80 -2.78
C LYS A 109 19.65 8.30 -2.30
N VAL A 110 18.58 7.61 -2.68
CA VAL A 110 17.19 7.92 -2.28
C VAL A 110 16.57 6.86 -1.38
N GLY A 111 17.16 5.67 -1.33
CA GLY A 111 16.71 4.59 -0.43
C GLY A 111 16.74 5.03 1.03
N ASP A 112 15.77 4.60 1.81
CA ASP A 112 15.51 4.96 3.21
C ASP A 112 15.05 6.40 3.44
N LEU A 113 15.02 7.25 2.42
CA LEU A 113 14.48 8.59 2.51
C LEU A 113 12.94 8.56 2.39
N THR A 114 12.28 9.48 3.09
CA THR A 114 10.90 9.83 2.76
C THR A 114 10.88 10.59 1.44
N LYS A 115 9.73 10.66 0.78
CA LYS A 115 9.62 11.44 -0.47
C LYS A 115 10.01 12.90 -0.26
N THR A 116 9.63 13.53 0.86
CA THR A 116 9.99 14.91 1.18
C THR A 116 11.51 15.10 1.31
N GLN A 117 12.19 14.12 1.91
CA GLN A 117 13.65 14.14 2.01
C GLN A 117 14.33 13.94 0.64
N ALA A 118 13.77 13.07 -0.21
CA ALA A 118 14.26 12.88 -1.57
C ALA A 118 14.03 14.13 -2.44
N GLU A 119 12.88 14.79 -2.32
CA GLU A 119 12.60 16.08 -2.97
C GLU A 119 13.62 17.14 -2.57
N GLU A 120 13.93 17.25 -1.27
CA GLU A 120 14.92 18.22 -0.78
C GLU A 120 16.34 17.88 -1.26
N LEU A 121 16.72 16.59 -1.26
CA LEU A 121 18.02 16.15 -1.79
C LEU A 121 18.19 16.59 -3.25
N ILE A 122 17.19 16.32 -4.09
CA ILE A 122 17.21 16.70 -5.51
C ILE A 122 17.22 18.23 -5.66
N ARG A 123 16.38 18.94 -4.91
CA ARG A 123 16.32 20.41 -4.93
C ARG A 123 17.65 21.04 -4.58
N GLN A 124 18.36 20.51 -3.59
CA GLN A 124 19.70 20.99 -3.21
C GLN A 124 20.72 20.73 -4.32
N GLY A 125 20.67 19.51 -4.92
CA GLY A 125 21.55 19.16 -6.05
C GLY A 125 21.36 20.07 -7.27
N LEU A 126 20.11 20.52 -7.52
CA LEU A 126 19.78 21.34 -8.69
C LEU A 126 20.12 22.84 -8.53
N LYS A 127 20.39 23.33 -7.32
CA LYS A 127 20.73 24.75 -7.07
C LYS A 127 21.84 25.32 -7.98
N PRO A 128 22.93 24.60 -8.29
CA PRO A 128 23.96 25.14 -9.17
C PRO A 128 23.54 25.29 -10.64
N TYR A 129 22.48 24.60 -11.05
CA TYR A 129 22.05 24.53 -12.45
C TYR A 129 20.84 25.41 -12.75
N LEU A 130 20.14 25.90 -11.74
CA LEU A 130 18.92 26.70 -11.88
C LEU A 130 19.08 28.05 -11.20
N LYS A 131 18.56 29.10 -11.84
CA LYS A 131 18.60 30.47 -11.29
C LYS A 131 17.64 30.66 -10.12
N GLU A 132 16.60 29.84 -10.04
CA GLU A 132 15.56 29.88 -9.03
C GLU A 132 15.42 28.50 -8.34
N VAL A 133 14.77 28.49 -7.19
CA VAL A 133 14.52 27.25 -6.45
C VAL A 133 13.42 26.45 -7.14
N PRO A 134 13.71 25.25 -7.66
CA PRO A 134 12.71 24.44 -8.33
C PRO A 134 11.70 23.82 -7.37
N ILE A 135 10.49 23.58 -7.86
CA ILE A 135 9.54 22.70 -7.20
C ILE A 135 9.84 21.28 -7.68
N VAL A 136 10.27 20.43 -6.77
CA VAL A 136 10.51 19.00 -7.04
C VAL A 136 9.40 18.20 -6.42
N ASN A 137 8.79 17.29 -7.20
CA ASN A 137 7.80 16.34 -6.70
C ASN A 137 8.28 14.91 -6.96
N VAL A 138 8.27 14.09 -5.93
CA VAL A 138 8.58 12.66 -5.99
C VAL A 138 7.32 11.86 -5.70
N ARG A 139 7.02 10.86 -6.51
CA ARG A 139 5.87 9.94 -6.35
C ARG A 139 6.31 8.50 -6.53
N MET A 140 5.79 7.61 -5.71
CA MET A 140 5.95 6.17 -5.87
C MET A 140 4.91 5.66 -6.87
N ALA A 141 5.35 5.26 -8.07
CA ALA A 141 4.45 4.82 -9.15
C ALA A 141 3.90 3.41 -8.94
N ASN A 142 4.58 2.57 -8.15
CA ASN A 142 4.24 1.16 -7.94
C ASN A 142 3.82 0.82 -6.50
N TYR A 143 3.39 1.83 -5.72
CA TYR A 143 2.93 1.57 -4.36
C TYR A 143 1.66 0.69 -4.39
N LYS A 144 1.76 -0.51 -3.81
CA LYS A 144 0.73 -1.54 -3.88
C LYS A 144 0.72 -2.39 -2.62
N ILE A 145 -0.44 -2.97 -2.35
CA ILE A 145 -0.65 -3.97 -1.30
C ILE A 145 -1.23 -5.24 -1.91
N SER A 146 -1.01 -6.36 -1.27
CA SER A 146 -1.65 -7.63 -1.64
C SER A 146 -2.48 -8.13 -0.47
N VAL A 147 -3.76 -8.42 -0.74
CA VAL A 147 -4.69 -8.99 0.24
C VAL A 147 -5.06 -10.39 -0.21
N LEU A 148 -4.82 -11.37 0.65
CA LEU A 148 -5.04 -12.79 0.38
C LEU A 148 -5.85 -13.43 1.51
N GLY A 149 -6.51 -14.54 1.21
CA GLY A 149 -7.28 -15.33 2.17
C GLY A 149 -8.79 -15.15 2.00
N GLU A 150 -9.51 -15.28 3.10
CA GLU A 150 -10.98 -15.26 3.16
C GLU A 150 -11.53 -13.83 3.07
N VAL A 151 -11.33 -13.18 1.93
CA VAL A 151 -11.88 -11.87 1.54
C VAL A 151 -12.71 -12.02 0.27
N ALA A 152 -13.63 -11.07 0.03
CA ALA A 152 -14.51 -11.14 -1.14
C ALA A 152 -13.75 -11.06 -2.48
N ARG A 153 -12.65 -10.32 -2.54
CA ARG A 153 -11.84 -10.13 -3.75
C ARG A 153 -10.34 -10.14 -3.40
N PRO A 154 -9.73 -11.32 -3.21
CA PRO A 154 -8.29 -11.39 -3.01
C PRO A 154 -7.54 -10.88 -4.23
N GLY A 155 -6.44 -10.16 -4.02
CA GLY A 155 -5.68 -9.59 -5.11
C GLY A 155 -4.64 -8.55 -4.68
N THR A 156 -4.01 -7.91 -5.68
CA THR A 156 -3.07 -6.81 -5.48
C THR A 156 -3.73 -5.51 -5.89
N PHE A 157 -3.66 -4.50 -5.02
CA PHE A 157 -4.31 -3.21 -5.17
C PHE A 157 -3.26 -2.09 -5.20
N SER A 158 -3.32 -1.23 -6.22
CA SER A 158 -2.47 -0.03 -6.30
C SER A 158 -3.06 1.09 -5.43
N ILE A 159 -2.21 1.76 -4.67
CA ILE A 159 -2.57 2.81 -3.72
C ILE A 159 -1.98 4.13 -4.18
N SER A 160 -2.81 5.08 -4.56
CA SER A 160 -2.39 6.35 -5.16
C SER A 160 -1.85 7.38 -4.16
N ASN A 161 -2.25 7.30 -2.90
CA ASN A 161 -1.87 8.24 -1.84
C ASN A 161 -0.68 7.77 -0.99
N GLU A 162 -0.04 6.64 -1.39
CA GLU A 162 1.17 6.09 -0.74
C GLU A 162 0.99 5.77 0.76
N LYS A 163 -0.26 5.64 1.18
CA LYS A 163 -0.66 5.30 2.56
C LYS A 163 -1.92 4.46 2.54
N VAL A 164 -1.95 3.42 3.34
CA VAL A 164 -3.13 2.58 3.53
C VAL A 164 -3.09 1.98 4.93
N ASN A 165 -4.22 1.95 5.61
CA ASN A 165 -4.39 1.22 6.86
C ASN A 165 -5.02 -0.16 6.60
N ILE A 166 -5.04 -1.01 7.62
CA ILE A 166 -5.53 -2.39 7.48
C ILE A 166 -7.02 -2.43 7.09
N PHE A 167 -7.84 -1.51 7.61
CA PHE A 167 -9.27 -1.47 7.28
C PHE A 167 -9.51 -1.01 5.84
N GLU A 168 -8.74 -0.02 5.36
CA GLU A 168 -8.76 0.38 3.95
C GLU A 168 -8.32 -0.76 3.03
N ALA A 169 -7.30 -1.53 3.43
CA ALA A 169 -6.84 -2.69 2.69
C ALA A 169 -7.93 -3.76 2.56
N LEU A 170 -8.61 -4.07 3.67
CA LEU A 170 -9.74 -5.01 3.68
C LEU A 170 -10.93 -4.49 2.87
N ALA A 171 -11.24 -3.18 2.98
CA ALA A 171 -12.32 -2.55 2.20
C ALA A 171 -12.05 -2.63 0.69
N LEU A 172 -10.80 -2.41 0.25
CA LEU A 172 -10.40 -2.59 -1.16
C LEU A 172 -10.62 -4.03 -1.64
N ALA A 173 -10.39 -5.01 -0.77
CA ALA A 173 -10.63 -6.42 -1.04
C ALA A 173 -12.11 -6.84 -0.89
N GLY A 174 -13.01 -5.89 -0.59
CA GLY A 174 -14.45 -6.14 -0.44
C GLY A 174 -14.84 -6.79 0.87
N ASP A 175 -14.01 -6.59 1.90
CA ASP A 175 -14.11 -7.12 3.26
C ASP A 175 -13.81 -8.62 3.40
N MET A 176 -13.63 -9.07 4.63
CA MET A 176 -13.49 -10.49 4.97
C MET A 176 -14.84 -11.19 4.88
N THR A 177 -14.83 -12.41 4.37
CA THR A 177 -16.04 -13.26 4.35
C THR A 177 -16.44 -13.65 5.79
N VAL A 178 -17.63 -14.21 5.93
CA VAL A 178 -18.09 -14.75 7.23
C VAL A 178 -17.24 -15.92 7.74
N TRP A 179 -16.45 -16.52 6.87
CA TRP A 179 -15.53 -17.63 7.17
C TRP A 179 -14.12 -17.14 7.54
N GLY A 180 -13.83 -15.87 7.32
CA GLY A 180 -12.53 -15.29 7.65
C GLY A 180 -12.31 -15.19 9.16
N VAL A 181 -11.13 -15.61 9.60
CA VAL A 181 -10.72 -15.57 11.02
C VAL A 181 -10.22 -14.16 11.34
N ARG A 182 -11.10 -13.31 11.87
CA ARG A 182 -10.80 -11.93 12.20
C ARG A 182 -9.86 -11.77 13.40
N GLU A 183 -9.77 -12.78 14.24
CA GLU A 183 -8.92 -12.79 15.43
C GLU A 183 -7.44 -13.00 15.11
N ASP A 184 -7.12 -13.44 13.88
CA ASP A 184 -5.74 -13.77 13.50
C ASP A 184 -5.43 -13.36 12.05
N VAL A 185 -5.56 -12.09 11.74
CA VAL A 185 -5.14 -11.52 10.46
C VAL A 185 -3.63 -11.28 10.51
N LYS A 186 -2.90 -11.78 9.50
CA LYS A 186 -1.44 -11.61 9.40
C LYS A 186 -1.10 -10.40 8.54
N LEU A 187 -0.45 -9.43 9.13
CA LEU A 187 0.17 -8.33 8.42
C LEU A 187 1.65 -8.67 8.18
N ILE A 188 2.03 -8.79 6.91
CA ILE A 188 3.42 -9.04 6.52
C ILE A 188 3.98 -7.72 5.98
N ARG A 189 5.06 -7.24 6.57
CA ARG A 189 5.81 -6.07 6.13
C ARG A 189 7.25 -6.46 5.84
N GLU A 190 7.83 -5.84 4.83
CA GLU A 190 9.25 -5.95 4.50
C GLU A 190 9.88 -4.58 4.71
N ASP A 191 11.04 -4.52 5.31
CA ASP A 191 11.81 -3.29 5.51
C ASP A 191 12.78 -3.05 4.34
N SER A 192 13.52 -1.94 4.38
CA SER A 192 14.50 -1.57 3.37
C SER A 192 15.69 -2.55 3.24
N ASN A 193 15.91 -3.41 4.23
CA ASN A 193 16.95 -4.44 4.21
C ASN A 193 16.43 -5.77 3.65
N GLY A 194 15.12 -5.87 3.35
CA GLY A 194 14.46 -7.10 2.92
C GLY A 194 14.09 -8.03 4.08
N GLU A 195 14.19 -7.55 5.33
CA GLU A 195 13.73 -8.31 6.49
C GLU A 195 12.21 -8.27 6.58
N ARG A 196 11.61 -9.44 6.77
CA ARG A 196 10.15 -9.59 6.84
C ARG A 196 9.69 -9.72 8.28
N GLN A 197 8.76 -8.86 8.64
CA GLN A 197 8.06 -8.91 9.91
C GLN A 197 6.63 -9.42 9.69
N VAL A 198 6.21 -10.38 10.52
CA VAL A 198 4.83 -10.90 10.54
C VAL A 198 4.17 -10.46 11.84
N ILE A 199 3.11 -9.69 11.74
CA ILE A 199 2.35 -9.17 12.88
C ILE A 199 0.96 -9.82 12.85
N SER A 200 0.55 -10.44 13.97
CA SER A 200 -0.82 -10.94 14.13
C SER A 200 -1.72 -9.83 14.65
N LEU A 201 -2.81 -9.60 13.96
CA LEU A 201 -3.79 -8.57 14.27
C LEU A 201 -5.14 -9.23 14.60
N ASN A 202 -5.71 -8.86 15.74
CA ASN A 202 -7.08 -9.20 16.07
C ASN A 202 -8.02 -8.07 15.64
N MET A 203 -8.71 -8.27 14.52
CA MET A 203 -9.60 -7.25 13.96
C MET A 203 -10.87 -7.03 14.77
N ASN A 204 -11.20 -7.93 15.70
CA ASN A 204 -12.31 -7.77 16.63
C ASN A 204 -11.98 -6.81 17.78
N ASP A 205 -10.68 -6.61 18.04
CA ASP A 205 -10.16 -5.77 19.12
C ASP A 205 -9.83 -4.38 18.62
N ALA A 206 -10.27 -3.35 19.35
CA ALA A 206 -10.00 -1.96 19.00
C ALA A 206 -8.53 -1.55 19.21
N GLU A 207 -7.73 -2.30 19.98
CA GLU A 207 -6.28 -2.08 20.09
C GLU A 207 -5.57 -2.15 18.73
N VAL A 208 -6.15 -2.82 17.74
CA VAL A 208 -5.60 -2.87 16.37
C VAL A 208 -5.48 -1.48 15.71
N ILE A 209 -6.16 -0.45 16.25
CA ILE A 209 -6.07 0.93 15.76
C ILE A 209 -4.79 1.61 16.28
N ASN A 210 -4.28 1.19 17.43
CA ASN A 210 -3.04 1.66 18.04
C ASN A 210 -1.83 0.93 17.45
#